data_c8b1ba09bfba1f9327db31bfd0908438
#
_entry.id   c8b1ba09bfba1f9327db31bfd0908438
#
_cell.length_a   1.000
_cell.length_b   1.000
_cell.length_c   1.000
_cell.angle_alpha   90.00
_cell.angle_beta   90.00
_cell.angle_gamma   90.00
#
_symmetry.space_group_name_H-M   'P 1'
#
loop_
_entity.id
_entity.type
_entity.pdbx_description
1 polymer ?
#
loop_
_entity_poly.entity_id
_entity_poly.type
_entity_poly.pdbx_seq_one_letter_code
_entity_poly.pdbx_strand_id
1 'polypeptide(L)'
;MTHDHFVVQSPAKPAQQLLLLFHGVGDNPVAMGQIGSWFAPLFPDALIVSVGGAEPCGPAPGRQWFSVAGVTEENRQARIDAIMPTFIETVRYWQKQSGVSPQATALIGFSQGAIMSLEGIKAEPGLASRVI
;
A
#
# COMPACT_ATOMS: atom_id res chain seq x y z
N MET A 1 -9.84 9.91 4.91
CA MET A 1 -8.42 9.67 4.97
C MET A 1 -7.96 8.66 3.95
N THR A 2 -8.58 7.55 3.82
CA THR A 2 -8.27 6.63 2.73
C THR A 2 -8.98 7.08 1.48
N HIS A 3 -8.32 6.87 0.37
CA HIS A 3 -8.90 7.06 -0.94
C HIS A 3 -9.59 5.77 -1.36
N ASP A 4 -9.48 5.42 -2.61
CA ASP A 4 -9.97 4.12 -3.02
C ASP A 4 -9.22 3.00 -2.31
N HIS A 5 -9.93 1.94 -2.03
CA HIS A 5 -9.33 0.70 -1.54
C HIS A 5 -10.26 -0.46 -1.88
N PHE A 6 -9.73 -1.66 -1.83
CA PHE A 6 -10.51 -2.86 -2.07
C PHE A 6 -10.13 -3.90 -1.02
N VAL A 7 -11.11 -4.35 -0.24
CA VAL A 7 -10.89 -5.39 0.77
C VAL A 7 -10.93 -6.73 0.08
N VAL A 8 -9.78 -7.40 -0.01
CA VAL A 8 -9.67 -8.72 -0.63
C VAL A 8 -10.21 -9.78 0.32
N GLN A 9 -9.88 -9.68 1.59
CA GLN A 9 -10.31 -10.62 2.60
C GLN A 9 -10.44 -9.92 3.94
N SER A 10 -11.55 -10.23 4.64
CA SER A 10 -11.74 -9.78 6.02
C SER A 10 -12.10 -11.02 6.84
N PRO A 11 -11.27 -11.41 7.82
CA PRO A 11 -11.55 -12.62 8.59
C PRO A 11 -12.75 -12.45 9.51
N ALA A 12 -13.40 -13.56 9.85
CA ALA A 12 -14.57 -13.55 10.74
C ALA A 12 -14.19 -13.22 12.19
N LYS A 13 -12.94 -13.49 12.58
CA LYS A 13 -12.40 -13.19 13.90
C LYS A 13 -11.50 -11.96 13.79
N PRO A 14 -11.07 -11.37 14.91
CA PRO A 14 -10.08 -10.30 14.85
C PRO A 14 -8.85 -10.73 14.05
N ALA A 15 -8.41 -9.86 13.14
CA ALA A 15 -7.31 -10.19 12.25
C ALA A 15 -6.00 -10.44 13.02
N GLN A 16 -5.24 -11.43 12.58
CA GLN A 16 -3.95 -11.76 13.18
C GLN A 16 -2.79 -11.20 12.37
N GLN A 17 -3.00 -10.96 11.08
CA GLN A 17 -2.02 -10.31 10.21
C GLN A 17 -2.73 -9.24 9.38
N LEU A 18 -1.94 -8.30 8.90
CA LEU A 18 -2.41 -7.26 7.97
C LEU A 18 -1.52 -7.28 6.73
N LEU A 19 -2.10 -7.53 5.58
CA LEU A 19 -1.41 -7.49 4.30
C LEU A 19 -1.98 -6.32 3.50
N LEU A 20 -1.13 -5.34 3.21
CA LEU A 20 -1.51 -4.17 2.43
C LEU A 20 -0.83 -4.24 1.06
N LEU A 21 -1.63 -4.09 0.00
CA LEU A 21 -1.13 -4.13 -1.37
C LEU A 21 -1.15 -2.74 -1.98
N PHE A 22 -0.08 -2.42 -2.73
CA PHE A 22 0.12 -1.10 -3.32
C PHE A 22 0.42 -1.26 -4.80
N HIS A 23 -0.49 -0.78 -5.64
CA HIS A 23 -0.42 -0.94 -7.09
C HIS A 23 0.61 -0.02 -7.74
N GLY A 24 0.90 -0.25 -9.02
CA GLY A 24 1.76 0.62 -9.82
C GLY A 24 1.01 1.79 -10.44
N VAL A 25 1.76 2.67 -11.11
CA VAL A 25 1.18 3.84 -11.79
C VAL A 25 0.16 3.39 -12.83
N GLY A 26 -1.00 4.03 -12.82
CA GLY A 26 -2.04 3.77 -13.80
C GLY A 26 -2.92 2.56 -13.48
N ASP A 27 -2.61 1.86 -12.42
CA ASP A 27 -3.37 0.70 -11.96
C ASP A 27 -4.42 1.14 -10.92
N ASN A 28 -5.05 0.19 -10.27
CA ASN A 28 -6.12 0.46 -9.33
C ASN A 28 -6.20 -0.66 -8.28
N PRO A 29 -6.90 -0.40 -7.15
CA PRO A 29 -6.98 -1.38 -6.07
C PRO A 29 -7.61 -2.72 -6.46
N VAL A 30 -8.61 -2.71 -7.33
CA VAL A 30 -9.31 -3.95 -7.70
C VAL A 30 -8.38 -4.86 -8.49
N ALA A 31 -7.67 -4.30 -9.47
CA ALA A 31 -6.73 -5.08 -10.28
C ALA A 31 -5.59 -5.63 -9.44
N MET A 32 -4.99 -4.80 -8.59
CA MET A 32 -3.91 -5.24 -7.69
C MET A 32 -4.42 -6.26 -6.67
N GLY A 33 -5.70 -6.17 -6.32
CA GLY A 33 -6.33 -7.10 -5.40
C GLY A 33 -6.28 -8.56 -5.86
N GLN A 34 -6.12 -8.80 -7.16
CA GLN A 34 -5.94 -10.16 -7.70
C GLN A 34 -4.74 -10.84 -7.05
N ILE A 35 -3.66 -10.10 -6.86
CA ILE A 35 -2.47 -10.62 -6.18
C ILE A 35 -2.80 -10.98 -4.73
N GLY A 36 -3.62 -10.15 -4.08
CA GLY A 36 -4.07 -10.44 -2.71
C GLY A 36 -4.79 -11.76 -2.60
N SER A 37 -5.55 -12.14 -3.63
CA SER A 37 -6.27 -13.40 -3.61
C SER A 37 -5.35 -14.62 -3.64
N TRP A 38 -4.10 -14.47 -4.09
CA TRP A 38 -3.10 -15.54 -4.03
C TRP A 38 -2.59 -15.75 -2.61
N PHE A 39 -2.55 -14.69 -1.80
CA PHE A 39 -2.13 -14.77 -0.41
C PHE A 39 -3.24 -15.25 0.53
N ALA A 40 -4.49 -15.00 0.18
CA ALA A 40 -5.62 -15.27 1.06
C ALA A 40 -5.68 -16.70 1.60
N PRO A 41 -5.50 -17.76 0.78
CA PRO A 41 -5.54 -19.12 1.30
C PRO A 41 -4.40 -19.44 2.26
N LEU A 42 -3.28 -18.73 2.15
CA LEU A 42 -2.11 -18.93 2.99
C LEU A 42 -2.23 -18.22 4.33
N PHE A 43 -3.06 -17.18 4.40
CA PHE A 43 -3.23 -16.36 5.60
C PHE A 43 -4.72 -16.14 5.87
N PRO A 44 -5.44 -17.22 6.27
CA PRO A 44 -6.90 -17.12 6.40
C PRO A 44 -7.36 -16.16 7.51
N ASP A 45 -6.50 -15.85 8.47
CA ASP A 45 -6.81 -14.92 9.55
C ASP A 45 -6.29 -13.50 9.30
N ALA A 46 -5.85 -13.23 8.08
CA ALA A 46 -5.36 -11.90 7.73
C ALA A 46 -6.46 -11.00 7.18
N LEU A 47 -6.40 -9.72 7.55
CA LEU A 47 -7.08 -8.69 6.78
C LEU A 47 -6.18 -8.34 5.60
N ILE A 48 -6.71 -8.44 4.39
CA ILE A 48 -5.96 -8.16 3.17
C ILE A 48 -6.66 -7.03 2.42
N VAL A 49 -5.97 -5.90 2.28
CA VAL A 49 -6.52 -4.70 1.65
C VAL A 49 -5.61 -4.22 0.54
N SER A 50 -6.20 -4.00 -0.63
CA SER A 50 -5.52 -3.35 -1.74
C SER A 50 -5.82 -1.86 -1.67
N VAL A 51 -4.78 -1.05 -1.53
CA VAL A 51 -4.89 0.39 -1.25
C VAL A 51 -4.72 1.17 -2.54
N GLY A 52 -5.57 2.17 -2.74
CA GLY A 52 -5.47 3.05 -3.90
C GLY A 52 -4.45 4.15 -3.71
N GLY A 53 -3.71 4.46 -4.77
CA GLY A 53 -2.75 5.55 -4.77
C GLY A 53 -3.39 6.89 -4.40
N ALA A 54 -2.59 7.79 -3.83
CA ALA A 54 -3.07 9.05 -3.28
C ALA A 54 -3.57 10.02 -4.34
N GLU A 55 -3.13 9.87 -5.60
CA GLU A 55 -3.41 10.84 -6.66
C GLU A 55 -4.01 10.17 -7.89
N PRO A 56 -4.88 10.87 -8.61
CA PRO A 56 -5.30 10.40 -9.93
C PRO A 56 -4.16 10.58 -10.95
N CYS A 57 -4.25 9.86 -12.08
CA CYS A 57 -3.29 9.99 -13.16
C CYS A 57 -3.71 11.08 -14.18
N GLY A 58 -4.29 12.18 -13.68
CA GLY A 58 -4.81 13.24 -14.52
C GLY A 58 -6.02 12.77 -15.33
N PRO A 59 -6.11 13.06 -16.63
CA PRO A 59 -7.23 12.58 -17.44
C PRO A 59 -7.17 11.10 -17.77
N ALA A 60 -6.00 10.46 -17.60
CA ALA A 60 -5.86 9.02 -17.81
C ALA A 60 -6.52 8.26 -16.67
N PRO A 61 -7.04 7.02 -16.93
CA PRO A 61 -7.60 6.20 -15.86
C PRO A 61 -6.52 5.70 -14.91
N GLY A 62 -6.97 5.24 -13.75
CA GLY A 62 -6.05 4.70 -12.75
C GLY A 62 -5.55 5.73 -11.77
N ARG A 63 -4.73 5.26 -10.83
CA ARG A 63 -4.19 6.08 -9.76
C ARG A 63 -2.68 5.90 -9.67
N GLN A 64 -2.05 6.77 -8.89
CA GLN A 64 -0.60 6.76 -8.68
C GLN A 64 -0.29 7.24 -7.27
N TRP A 65 0.90 6.94 -6.79
CA TRP A 65 1.35 7.41 -5.48
C TRP A 65 1.93 8.80 -5.57
N PHE A 66 2.72 9.05 -6.62
CA PHE A 66 3.22 10.39 -6.95
C PHE A 66 3.26 10.53 -8.47
N SER A 67 3.21 11.75 -8.96
CA SER A 67 3.22 12.00 -10.40
C SER A 67 4.57 11.61 -11.00
N VAL A 68 4.53 10.93 -12.15
CA VAL A 68 5.75 10.63 -12.92
C VAL A 68 5.94 11.59 -14.09
N ALA A 69 5.04 12.55 -14.28
CA ALA A 69 5.18 13.55 -15.31
C ALA A 69 6.45 14.39 -15.05
N GLY A 70 7.37 14.38 -16.01
CA GLY A 70 8.61 15.11 -15.87
C GLY A 70 9.56 14.58 -14.80
N VAL A 71 9.37 13.32 -14.36
CA VAL A 71 10.23 12.74 -13.32
C VAL A 71 11.64 12.49 -13.87
N THR A 72 12.65 12.80 -13.06
CA THR A 72 14.06 12.57 -13.35
C THR A 72 14.71 11.93 -12.14
N GLU A 73 15.96 11.47 -12.27
CA GLU A 73 16.70 10.95 -11.13
C GLU A 73 16.88 12.01 -10.05
N GLU A 74 17.03 13.28 -10.47
CA GLU A 74 17.26 14.39 -9.56
C GLU A 74 16.03 14.76 -8.74
N ASN A 75 14.81 14.61 -9.29
CA ASN A 75 13.61 15.07 -8.60
C ASN A 75 12.75 13.94 -8.05
N ARG A 76 13.03 12.69 -8.36
CA ARG A 76 12.20 11.56 -7.94
C ARG A 76 12.15 11.43 -6.41
N GLN A 77 13.28 11.54 -5.76
CA GLN A 77 13.34 11.40 -4.30
C GLN A 77 12.51 12.48 -3.60
N ALA A 78 12.55 13.70 -4.10
CA ALA A 78 11.75 14.78 -3.52
C ALA A 78 10.25 14.51 -3.64
N ARG A 79 9.82 13.90 -4.75
CA ARG A 79 8.40 13.53 -4.94
C ARG A 79 8.00 12.42 -3.99
N ILE A 80 8.87 11.43 -3.78
CA ILE A 80 8.63 10.36 -2.82
C ILE A 80 8.53 10.94 -1.41
N ASP A 81 9.47 11.80 -1.05
CA ASP A 81 9.51 12.40 0.28
C ASP A 81 8.27 13.24 0.56
N ALA A 82 7.76 13.93 -0.45
CA ALA A 82 6.57 14.78 -0.31
C ALA A 82 5.30 13.98 0.01
N ILE A 83 5.17 12.77 -0.55
CA ILE A 83 3.98 11.93 -0.34
C ILE A 83 4.16 10.94 0.81
N MET A 84 5.37 10.78 1.33
CA MET A 84 5.66 9.78 2.35
C MET A 84 4.81 9.92 3.61
N PRO A 85 4.57 11.13 4.16
CA PRO A 85 3.69 11.24 5.33
C PRO A 85 2.30 10.66 5.08
N THR A 86 1.74 10.88 3.90
CA THR A 86 0.43 10.33 3.54
C THR A 86 0.47 8.81 3.44
N PHE A 87 1.55 8.26 2.87
CA PHE A 87 1.72 6.82 2.77
C PHE A 87 1.79 6.18 4.15
N ILE A 88 2.62 6.73 5.03
CA ILE A 88 2.78 6.21 6.40
C ILE A 88 1.46 6.30 7.15
N GLU A 89 0.75 7.43 7.02
CA GLU A 89 -0.56 7.60 7.65
C GLU A 89 -1.55 6.55 7.18
N THR A 90 -1.53 6.22 5.89
CA THR A 90 -2.40 5.19 5.34
C THR A 90 -2.11 3.81 5.94
N VAL A 91 -0.84 3.44 6.06
CA VAL A 91 -0.45 2.17 6.71
C VAL A 91 -0.92 2.16 8.16
N ARG A 92 -0.67 3.24 8.90
CA ARG A 92 -1.08 3.36 10.31
C ARG A 92 -2.60 3.30 10.45
N TYR A 93 -3.33 3.88 9.51
CA TYR A 93 -4.79 3.81 9.50
C TYR A 93 -5.27 2.35 9.51
N TRP A 94 -4.73 1.53 8.62
CA TRP A 94 -5.15 0.14 8.53
C TRP A 94 -4.68 -0.70 9.71
N GLN A 95 -3.53 -0.39 10.27
CA GLN A 95 -3.07 -1.04 11.50
C GLN A 95 -4.03 -0.72 12.65
N LYS A 96 -4.45 0.53 12.77
CA LYS A 96 -5.40 0.94 13.80
C LYS A 96 -6.77 0.29 13.60
N GLN A 97 -7.28 0.30 12.37
CA GLN A 97 -8.59 -0.29 12.06
C GLN A 97 -8.61 -1.79 12.33
N SER A 98 -7.54 -2.49 12.03
CA SER A 98 -7.46 -3.94 12.19
C SER A 98 -7.03 -4.38 13.59
N GLY A 99 -6.41 -3.47 14.35
CA GLY A 99 -5.79 -3.83 15.62
C GLY A 99 -4.51 -4.64 15.46
N VAL A 100 -3.97 -4.74 14.25
CA VAL A 100 -2.77 -5.54 13.97
C VAL A 100 -1.53 -4.69 14.16
N SER A 101 -0.54 -5.25 14.86
CA SER A 101 0.73 -4.57 15.12
C SER A 101 1.61 -4.49 13.88
N PRO A 102 2.60 -3.58 13.86
CA PRO A 102 3.57 -3.55 12.76
C PRO A 102 4.32 -4.87 12.59
N GLN A 103 4.54 -5.62 13.67
CA GLN A 103 5.23 -6.91 13.61
C GLN A 103 4.45 -7.94 12.79
N ALA A 104 3.14 -7.79 12.69
CA ALA A 104 2.29 -8.69 11.93
C ALA A 104 1.75 -8.04 10.63
N THR A 105 2.38 -6.95 10.21
CA THR A 105 2.01 -6.22 8.98
C THR A 105 3.01 -6.50 7.87
N ALA A 106 2.52 -6.79 6.67
CA ALA A 106 3.32 -6.92 5.45
C ALA A 106 2.86 -5.89 4.42
N LEU A 107 3.82 -5.27 3.74
CA LEU A 107 3.56 -4.38 2.62
C LEU A 107 3.94 -5.11 1.34
N ILE A 108 3.00 -5.18 0.40
CA ILE A 108 3.17 -5.92 -0.86
C ILE A 108 3.01 -4.90 -1.98
N GLY A 109 4.09 -4.63 -2.70
CA GLY A 109 4.08 -3.57 -3.69
C GLY A 109 4.48 -4.04 -5.07
N PHE A 110 3.92 -3.39 -6.08
CA PHE A 110 4.30 -3.60 -7.47
C PHE A 110 4.73 -2.26 -8.07
N SER A 111 5.91 -2.23 -8.68
CA SER A 111 6.46 -1.05 -9.35
C SER A 111 6.47 0.18 -8.41
N GLN A 112 5.73 1.24 -8.71
CA GLN A 112 5.70 2.42 -7.84
C GLN A 112 5.22 2.07 -6.42
N GLY A 113 4.31 1.12 -6.28
CA GLY A 113 3.88 0.64 -4.97
C GLY A 113 5.01 -0.02 -4.20
N ALA A 114 5.90 -0.73 -4.89
CA ALA A 114 7.09 -1.31 -4.27
C ALA A 114 8.06 -0.22 -3.81
N ILE A 115 8.23 0.82 -4.63
CA ILE A 115 9.07 1.97 -4.26
C ILE A 115 8.56 2.59 -2.96
N MET A 116 7.27 2.84 -2.89
CA MET A 116 6.67 3.44 -1.70
C MET A 116 6.82 2.54 -0.48
N SER A 117 6.64 1.23 -0.65
CA SER A 117 6.77 0.27 0.45
C SER A 117 8.20 0.26 1.01
N LEU A 118 9.20 0.20 0.15
CA LEU A 118 10.59 0.19 0.56
C LEU A 118 11.01 1.53 1.17
N GLU A 119 10.60 2.63 0.54
CA GLU A 119 10.90 3.96 1.07
C GLU A 119 10.18 4.21 2.39
N GLY A 120 8.99 3.64 2.56
CA GLY A 120 8.24 3.72 3.81
C GLY A 120 8.99 3.08 4.98
N ILE A 121 9.55 1.89 4.77
CA ILE A 121 10.36 1.21 5.78
C ILE A 121 11.64 1.98 6.06
N LYS A 122 12.22 2.58 5.02
CA LYS A 122 13.43 3.39 5.18
C LYS A 122 13.15 4.65 6.02
N ALA A 123 12.01 5.29 5.77
CA ALA A 123 11.60 6.49 6.51
C ALA A 123 11.15 6.17 7.94
N GLU A 124 10.51 5.01 8.12
CA GLU A 124 9.95 4.58 9.40
C GLU A 124 10.24 3.09 9.59
N PRO A 125 11.41 2.72 10.14
CA PRO A 125 11.83 1.30 10.21
C PRO A 125 10.87 0.38 10.94
N GLY A 126 10.10 0.91 11.88
CA GLY A 126 9.11 0.12 12.62
C GLY A 126 7.73 0.03 11.95
N LEU A 127 7.60 0.49 10.71
CA LEU A 127 6.28 0.59 10.06
C LEU A 127 5.65 -0.78 9.81
N ALA A 128 6.43 -1.74 9.36
CA ALA A 128 5.98 -3.09 9.07
C ALA A 128 7.15 -4.05 9.20
N SER A 129 6.86 -5.35 9.23
CA SER A 129 7.90 -6.35 9.42
C SER A 129 8.38 -6.98 8.11
N ARG A 130 7.60 -6.84 7.02
CA ARG A 130 7.92 -7.43 5.73
C ARG A 130 7.54 -6.51 4.59
N VAL A 131 8.37 -6.55 3.56
CA VAL A 131 8.07 -5.93 2.26
C VAL A 131 8.26 -6.99 1.19
N ILE A 132 7.28 -7.17 0.36
CA ILE A 132 7.27 -8.15 -0.72
C ILE A 132 7.07 -7.43 -2.05
#